data_b07b8a378e83b7efb7795c113da7070a
#
_entry.id   b07b8a378e83b7efb7795c113da7070a
#
_cell.length_a   1.000
_cell.length_b   1.000
_cell.length_c   1.000
_cell.angle_alpha   90.00
_cell.angle_beta   90.00
_cell.angle_gamma   90.00
#
_symmetry.space_group_name_H-M   'P 1'
#
loop_
_entity.id
_entity.type
_entity.pdbx_description
1 polymer ?
#
loop_
_entity_poly.entity_id
_entity_poly.type
_entity_poly.pdbx_seq_one_letter_code
_entity_poly.pdbx_strand_id
1 'polypeptide(L)'
;MACQKSDCPIVVRKPVKAGGAKGAASNRSRRGSRVGTGGRKTMEQEAKGIRYQSERFQKVQGLMHCVNEQSLREKHRKQSRRKATGVDGVDKTRYDENAKENIRQLVERMKKFQYKPEPVKRTYIPKANGKLRPLGIPAYEDRLVQGAMANALNEVYEPRFLDCSYGFRPGRSAHDVV
;
A
#
# COMPACT_ATOMS: atom_id res chain seq x y z
N MET A 1 -2.64 19.82 -31.85
CA MET A 1 -3.99 19.62 -31.27
C MET A 1 -3.81 19.22 -29.78
N ALA A 2 -4.13 20.13 -28.90
CA ALA A 2 -3.91 19.95 -27.45
C ALA A 2 -4.99 19.04 -26.88
N CYS A 3 -4.58 17.93 -26.26
CA CYS A 3 -5.46 17.04 -25.53
C CYS A 3 -5.95 17.75 -24.26
N GLN A 4 -7.25 17.97 -24.15
CA GLN A 4 -7.88 18.57 -22.96
C GLN A 4 -7.77 17.60 -21.77
N LYS A 5 -7.27 18.10 -20.64
CA LYS A 5 -6.86 17.38 -19.43
C LYS A 5 -8.02 16.87 -18.53
N SER A 6 -9.25 16.77 -18.99
CA SER A 6 -10.39 16.51 -18.10
C SER A 6 -11.13 15.18 -18.27
N ASP A 7 -10.86 14.39 -19.30
CA ASP A 7 -11.70 13.22 -19.61
C ASP A 7 -10.92 11.95 -19.94
N CYS A 8 -10.03 11.51 -19.05
CA CYS A 8 -9.60 10.10 -19.09
C CYS A 8 -10.49 9.27 -18.15
N PRO A 9 -11.53 8.60 -18.66
CA PRO A 9 -12.27 7.64 -17.85
C PRO A 9 -11.34 6.48 -17.50
N ILE A 10 -11.41 6.02 -16.27
CA ILE A 10 -10.76 4.78 -15.83
C ILE A 10 -11.42 3.62 -16.57
N VAL A 11 -10.97 3.34 -17.79
CA VAL A 11 -11.46 2.22 -18.59
C VAL A 11 -10.76 0.95 -18.09
N VAL A 12 -11.46 0.19 -17.27
CA VAL A 12 -11.06 -1.17 -16.92
C VAL A 12 -11.19 -2.02 -18.17
N ARG A 13 -10.08 -2.34 -18.84
CA ARG A 13 -10.09 -3.28 -19.98
C ARG A 13 -10.49 -4.66 -19.47
N LYS A 14 -11.58 -5.22 -20.04
CA LYS A 14 -11.96 -6.62 -19.84
C LYS A 14 -10.87 -7.52 -20.45
N PRO A 15 -10.45 -8.60 -19.77
CA PRO A 15 -9.50 -9.54 -20.33
C PRO A 15 -10.12 -10.22 -21.57
N VAL A 16 -9.35 -10.28 -22.66
CA VAL A 16 -9.70 -11.01 -23.88
C VAL A 16 -9.78 -12.49 -23.54
N LYS A 17 -10.93 -13.12 -23.82
CA LYS A 17 -11.12 -14.57 -23.65
C LYS A 17 -10.21 -15.31 -24.63
N ALA A 18 -9.19 -15.99 -24.15
CA ALA A 18 -8.48 -17.00 -24.92
C ALA A 18 -9.37 -18.24 -25.07
N GLY A 19 -9.57 -18.67 -26.32
CA GLY A 19 -10.43 -19.77 -26.71
C GLY A 19 -10.01 -21.12 -26.11
N GLY A 20 -10.98 -21.98 -25.93
CA GLY A 20 -10.91 -23.23 -25.22
C GLY A 20 -10.06 -24.33 -25.86
N ALA A 21 -9.55 -25.20 -25.00
CA ALA A 21 -9.23 -26.58 -25.35
C ALA A 21 -9.80 -27.49 -24.26
N LYS A 22 -10.68 -28.39 -24.68
CA LYS A 22 -11.26 -29.48 -23.89
C LYS A 22 -10.19 -30.53 -23.64
N GLY A 23 -10.02 -30.95 -22.39
CA GLY A 23 -9.24 -32.11 -22.02
C GLY A 23 -9.71 -32.63 -20.67
N ALA A 24 -10.56 -33.63 -20.67
CA ALA A 24 -10.99 -34.35 -19.50
C ALA A 24 -9.87 -35.30 -19.03
N ALA A 25 -9.51 -35.25 -17.76
CA ALA A 25 -8.91 -36.37 -17.05
C ALA A 25 -9.24 -36.26 -15.56
N SER A 26 -10.06 -37.19 -15.11
CA SER A 26 -10.31 -37.52 -13.72
C SER A 26 -9.00 -37.97 -13.04
N ASN A 27 -8.67 -37.44 -11.90
CA ASN A 27 -7.91 -38.21 -10.93
C ASN A 27 -8.32 -37.89 -9.49
N ARG A 28 -8.87 -38.89 -8.86
CA ARG A 28 -9.23 -39.00 -7.45
C ARG A 28 -7.98 -39.15 -6.60
N SER A 29 -8.12 -38.69 -5.38
CA SER A 29 -7.42 -39.09 -4.17
C SER A 29 -6.01 -38.52 -3.93
N ARG A 30 -5.93 -37.68 -2.91
CA ARG A 30 -5.35 -38.07 -1.60
C ARG A 30 -5.45 -36.88 -0.63
N ARG A 31 -6.32 -37.00 0.36
CA ARG A 31 -6.26 -36.19 1.58
C ARG A 31 -4.94 -36.52 2.27
N GLY A 32 -3.98 -35.62 2.16
CA GLY A 32 -2.81 -35.54 3.00
C GLY A 32 -2.90 -34.25 3.80
N SER A 33 -3.27 -34.34 5.05
CA SER A 33 -3.15 -33.28 6.03
C SER A 33 -1.66 -32.94 6.19
N ARG A 34 -1.16 -32.01 5.39
CA ARG A 34 0.09 -31.35 5.72
C ARG A 34 -0.23 -30.24 6.71
N VAL A 35 0.04 -30.50 7.96
CA VAL A 35 0.30 -29.48 8.96
C VAL A 35 1.53 -28.72 8.45
N GLY A 36 1.27 -27.67 7.70
CA GLY A 36 2.29 -26.75 7.24
C GLY A 36 2.76 -25.94 8.44
N THR A 37 3.97 -26.20 8.90
CA THR A 37 4.72 -25.25 9.74
C THR A 37 4.66 -23.89 9.04
N GLY A 38 3.88 -22.97 9.61
CA GLY A 38 3.61 -21.66 9.06
C GLY A 38 4.87 -20.80 9.06
N GLY A 39 5.77 -21.03 8.11
CA GLY A 39 6.87 -20.14 7.81
C GLY A 39 6.31 -18.76 7.47
N ARG A 40 6.74 -17.74 8.21
CA ARG A 40 6.36 -16.34 7.99
C ARG A 40 6.79 -15.96 6.57
N LYS A 41 5.81 -15.68 5.71
CA LYS A 41 6.07 -15.27 4.31
C LYS A 41 6.91 -14.01 4.30
N THR A 42 7.86 -13.93 3.37
CA THR A 42 8.61 -12.70 3.15
C THR A 42 7.74 -11.65 2.47
N MET A 43 8.08 -10.36 2.63
CA MET A 43 7.36 -9.25 1.98
C MET A 43 7.27 -9.42 0.46
N GLU A 44 8.31 -9.95 -0.17
CA GLU A 44 8.31 -10.22 -1.61
C GLU A 44 7.33 -11.33 -2.01
N GLN A 45 7.16 -12.35 -1.18
CA GLN A 45 6.19 -13.42 -1.42
C GLN A 45 4.75 -12.91 -1.28
N GLU A 46 4.51 -12.01 -0.31
CA GLU A 46 3.21 -11.35 -0.15
C GLU A 46 2.92 -10.44 -1.34
N ALA A 47 3.87 -9.62 -1.77
CA ALA A 47 3.74 -8.74 -2.93
C ALA A 47 3.45 -9.53 -4.22
N LYS A 48 4.19 -10.62 -4.48
CA LYS A 48 3.94 -11.52 -5.62
C LYS A 48 2.53 -12.13 -5.57
N GLY A 49 2.06 -12.51 -4.38
CA GLY A 49 0.71 -13.02 -4.18
C GLY A 49 -0.37 -12.00 -4.52
N ILE A 50 -0.17 -10.74 -4.11
CA ILE A 50 -1.10 -9.64 -4.40
C ILE A 50 -1.12 -9.34 -5.90
N ARG A 51 0.02 -9.24 -6.56
CA ARG A 51 0.11 -9.04 -8.02
C ARG A 51 -0.62 -10.14 -8.77
N TYR A 52 -0.38 -11.38 -8.43
CA TYR A 52 -1.07 -12.52 -9.03
C TYR A 52 -2.58 -12.44 -8.87
N GLN A 53 -3.08 -12.08 -7.67
CA GLN A 53 -4.50 -11.88 -7.45
C GLN A 53 -5.05 -10.69 -8.25
N SER A 54 -4.30 -9.59 -8.33
CA SER A 54 -4.68 -8.41 -9.09
C SER A 54 -4.79 -8.67 -10.58
N GLU A 55 -3.89 -9.46 -11.15
CA GLU A 55 -3.88 -9.81 -12.57
C GLU A 55 -5.01 -10.81 -12.93
N ARG A 56 -5.25 -11.78 -12.06
CA ARG A 56 -6.18 -12.88 -12.32
C ARG A 56 -7.62 -12.58 -11.91
N PHE A 57 -7.83 -11.83 -10.83
CA PHE A 57 -9.15 -11.55 -10.27
C PHE A 57 -9.46 -10.07 -10.29
N GLN A 58 -10.70 -9.71 -10.60
CA GLN A 58 -11.16 -8.31 -10.55
C GLN A 58 -11.25 -7.76 -9.13
N LYS A 59 -11.26 -8.62 -8.12
CA LYS A 59 -11.34 -8.26 -6.69
C LYS A 59 -10.15 -8.84 -5.95
N VAL A 60 -9.40 -7.99 -5.28
CA VAL A 60 -8.36 -8.38 -4.33
C VAL A 60 -8.95 -8.30 -2.94
N GLN A 61 -8.84 -9.39 -2.18
CA GLN A 61 -9.37 -9.48 -0.82
C GLN A 61 -8.23 -9.69 0.19
N GLY A 62 -8.50 -9.33 1.44
CA GLY A 62 -7.60 -9.65 2.53
C GLY A 62 -6.33 -8.82 2.58
N LEU A 63 -6.30 -7.58 2.07
CA LEU A 63 -5.11 -6.71 2.09
C LEU A 63 -4.60 -6.39 3.50
N MET A 64 -5.42 -6.59 4.53
CA MET A 64 -5.02 -6.32 5.92
C MET A 64 -3.85 -7.20 6.40
N HIS A 65 -3.67 -8.40 5.84
CA HIS A 65 -2.52 -9.25 6.19
C HIS A 65 -1.18 -8.64 5.73
N CYS A 66 -1.21 -7.73 4.74
CA CYS A 66 -0.03 -7.03 4.24
C CYS A 66 0.44 -5.92 5.20
N VAL A 67 -0.45 -5.45 6.07
CA VAL A 67 -0.12 -4.51 7.15
C VAL A 67 0.24 -5.32 8.39
N ASN A 68 1.42 -5.92 8.35
CA ASN A 68 1.96 -6.76 9.42
C ASN A 68 3.14 -6.07 10.11
N GLU A 69 3.63 -6.69 11.18
CA GLU A 69 4.74 -6.18 11.97
C GLU A 69 6.00 -5.92 11.12
N GLN A 70 6.26 -6.79 10.15
CA GLN A 70 7.43 -6.67 9.27
C GLN A 70 7.29 -5.46 8.32
N SER A 71 6.12 -5.26 7.71
CA SER A 71 5.87 -4.12 6.81
C SER A 71 5.95 -2.78 7.54
N LEU A 72 5.44 -2.72 8.78
CA LEU A 72 5.52 -1.52 9.61
C LEU A 72 6.96 -1.22 10.06
N ARG A 73 7.74 -2.24 10.44
CA ARG A 73 9.18 -2.09 10.77
C ARG A 73 9.99 -1.58 9.58
N GLU A 74 9.71 -2.11 8.39
CA GLU A 74 10.39 -1.64 7.18
C GLU A 74 10.05 -0.18 6.88
N LYS A 75 8.78 0.22 7.01
CA LYS A 75 8.37 1.61 6.86
C LYS A 75 8.99 2.51 7.91
N HIS A 76 9.05 2.07 9.15
CA HIS A 76 9.73 2.78 10.23
C HIS A 76 11.22 3.00 9.91
N ARG A 77 11.93 1.96 9.45
CA ARG A 77 13.34 2.08 9.05
C ARG A 77 13.54 3.11 7.94
N LYS A 78 12.65 3.12 6.92
CA LYS A 78 12.69 4.05 5.78
C LYS A 78 12.24 5.48 6.11
N GLN A 79 11.64 5.73 7.28
CA GLN A 79 11.25 7.07 7.69
C GLN A 79 12.47 7.97 7.94
N SER A 80 12.41 9.21 7.43
CA SER A 80 13.41 10.22 7.73
C SER A 80 13.22 10.78 9.14
N ARG A 81 14.32 11.05 9.85
CA ARG A 81 14.33 11.70 11.17
C ARG A 81 13.95 13.19 11.13
N ARG A 82 14.04 13.82 9.95
CA ARG A 82 13.78 15.27 9.77
C ARG A 82 12.30 15.60 9.50
N LYS A 83 11.40 14.61 9.53
CA LYS A 83 9.98 14.87 9.26
C LYS A 83 9.31 15.54 10.45
N ALA A 84 8.44 16.52 10.16
CA ALA A 84 7.64 17.20 11.15
C ALA A 84 6.77 16.22 11.97
N THR A 85 6.62 16.48 13.25
CA THR A 85 5.78 15.71 14.17
C THR A 85 4.30 16.02 13.98
N GLY A 86 3.45 15.03 14.20
CA GLY A 86 2.00 15.18 14.20
C GLY A 86 1.46 15.88 15.45
N VAL A 87 0.20 15.64 15.77
CA VAL A 87 -0.44 16.12 17.01
C VAL A 87 0.17 15.43 18.23
N ASP A 88 0.55 14.16 18.08
CA ASP A 88 1.19 13.32 19.09
C ASP A 88 2.58 13.82 19.56
N GLY A 89 3.20 14.74 18.83
CA GLY A 89 4.54 15.24 19.13
C GLY A 89 5.64 14.18 19.05
N VAL A 90 5.33 12.99 18.50
CA VAL A 90 6.28 11.88 18.40
C VAL A 90 7.09 12.04 17.12
N ASP A 91 8.41 12.08 17.28
CA ASP A 91 9.38 11.99 16.19
C ASP A 91 9.93 10.56 16.05
N LYS A 92 10.78 10.35 15.05
CA LYS A 92 11.39 9.04 14.84
C LYS A 92 12.29 8.64 16.02
N THR A 93 13.04 9.56 16.60
CA THR A 93 14.00 9.27 17.67
C THR A 93 13.28 8.76 18.92
N ARG A 94 12.22 9.46 19.31
CA ARG A 94 11.37 9.05 20.45
C ARG A 94 10.65 7.73 20.20
N TYR A 95 10.22 7.48 18.97
CA TYR A 95 9.58 6.22 18.61
C TYR A 95 10.57 5.05 18.60
N ASP A 96 11.83 5.28 18.21
CA ASP A 96 12.92 4.29 18.16
C ASP A 96 13.15 3.63 19.54
N GLU A 97 12.96 4.36 20.66
CA GLU A 97 13.18 3.86 22.03
C GLU A 97 12.38 2.58 22.32
N ASN A 98 11.13 2.50 21.89
CA ASN A 98 10.24 1.37 22.11
C ASN A 98 9.59 0.85 20.81
N ALA A 99 10.25 1.04 19.66
CA ALA A 99 9.67 0.77 18.34
C ALA A 99 9.13 -0.66 18.19
N LYS A 100 9.82 -1.66 18.75
CA LYS A 100 9.40 -3.06 18.65
C LYS A 100 8.06 -3.31 19.33
N GLU A 101 7.90 -2.79 20.54
CA GLU A 101 6.70 -2.97 21.33
C GLU A 101 5.55 -2.13 20.78
N ASN A 102 5.81 -0.87 20.44
CA ASN A 102 4.83 0.03 19.85
C ASN A 102 4.24 -0.56 18.56
N ILE A 103 5.08 -1.09 17.66
CA ILE A 103 4.62 -1.73 16.41
C ILE A 103 3.79 -3.00 16.73
N ARG A 104 4.19 -3.80 17.71
CA ARG A 104 3.44 -4.99 18.12
C ARG A 104 2.04 -4.62 18.59
N GLN A 105 1.95 -3.64 19.50
CA GLN A 105 0.68 -3.14 20.02
C GLN A 105 -0.19 -2.51 18.93
N LEU A 106 0.41 -1.78 17.98
CA LEU A 106 -0.29 -1.23 16.84
C LEU A 106 -0.93 -2.34 16.00
N VAL A 107 -0.19 -3.40 15.67
CA VAL A 107 -0.71 -4.55 14.92
C VAL A 107 -1.83 -5.26 15.68
N GLU A 108 -1.71 -5.41 16.99
CA GLU A 108 -2.78 -6.00 17.83
C GLU A 108 -4.04 -5.14 17.81
N ARG A 109 -3.92 -3.81 17.95
CA ARG A 109 -5.05 -2.87 17.86
C ARG A 109 -5.73 -2.95 16.49
N MET A 110 -4.95 -3.06 15.42
CA MET A 110 -5.48 -3.21 14.07
C MET A 110 -6.23 -4.54 13.89
N LYS A 111 -5.68 -5.66 14.38
CA LYS A 111 -6.34 -6.98 14.32
C LYS A 111 -7.65 -7.03 15.10
N LYS A 112 -7.74 -6.30 16.20
CA LYS A 112 -8.94 -6.20 17.05
C LYS A 112 -9.93 -5.14 16.55
N PHE A 113 -9.69 -4.48 15.40
CA PHE A 113 -10.48 -3.37 14.90
C PHE A 113 -10.60 -2.19 15.88
N GLN A 114 -9.64 -2.04 16.78
CA GLN A 114 -9.59 -0.98 17.80
C GLN A 114 -8.70 0.20 17.38
N TYR A 115 -8.00 0.08 16.25
CA TYR A 115 -7.18 1.16 15.73
C TYR A 115 -8.07 2.30 15.23
N LYS A 116 -7.80 3.51 15.74
CA LYS A 116 -8.41 4.77 15.28
C LYS A 116 -7.30 5.73 14.93
N PRO A 117 -7.33 6.33 13.71
CA PRO A 117 -6.34 7.34 13.34
C PRO A 117 -6.47 8.58 14.24
N GLU A 118 -5.35 9.19 14.56
CA GLU A 118 -5.29 10.44 15.29
C GLU A 118 -5.65 11.63 14.40
N PRO A 119 -6.12 12.75 14.97
CA PRO A 119 -6.34 13.98 14.22
C PRO A 119 -5.05 14.47 13.56
N VAL A 120 -5.17 15.02 12.35
CA VAL A 120 -4.00 15.58 11.66
C VAL A 120 -3.70 17.00 12.15
N LYS A 121 -2.42 17.29 12.40
CA LYS A 121 -1.94 18.64 12.71
C LYS A 121 -1.96 19.48 11.44
N ARG A 122 -2.79 20.54 11.42
CA ARG A 122 -2.87 21.44 10.28
C ARG A 122 -1.78 22.49 10.35
N THR A 123 -0.99 22.59 9.29
CA THR A 123 0.06 23.60 9.09
C THR A 123 -0.15 24.30 7.76
N TYR A 124 0.23 25.58 7.66
CA TYR A 124 0.04 26.35 6.44
C TYR A 124 1.39 26.64 5.80
N ILE A 125 1.49 26.39 4.50
CA ILE A 125 2.68 26.65 3.70
C ILE A 125 2.36 27.77 2.70
N PRO A 126 3.20 28.84 2.61
CA PRO A 126 3.01 29.90 1.64
C PRO A 126 3.23 29.37 0.21
N LYS A 127 2.36 29.78 -0.71
CA LYS A 127 2.54 29.57 -2.15
C LYS A 127 3.24 30.78 -2.79
N ALA A 128 3.80 30.60 -3.97
CA ALA A 128 4.43 31.68 -4.74
C ALA A 128 3.51 32.89 -5.02
N ASN A 129 2.20 32.65 -5.05
CA ASN A 129 1.18 33.71 -5.23
C ASN A 129 0.70 34.38 -3.93
N GLY A 130 1.41 34.22 -2.81
CA GLY A 130 1.08 34.79 -1.51
C GLY A 130 -0.07 34.09 -0.77
N LYS A 131 -0.78 33.13 -1.38
CA LYS A 131 -1.85 32.36 -0.72
C LYS A 131 -1.25 31.26 0.16
N LEU A 132 -1.98 30.89 1.24
CA LEU A 132 -1.58 29.79 2.12
C LEU A 132 -2.16 28.46 1.62
N ARG A 133 -1.33 27.42 1.64
CA ARG A 133 -1.74 26.04 1.38
C ARG A 133 -1.84 25.27 2.69
N PRO A 134 -3.00 24.74 3.06
CA PRO A 134 -3.11 23.88 4.23
C PRO A 134 -2.42 22.55 3.97
N LEU A 135 -1.64 22.08 4.94
CA LEU A 135 -0.99 20.77 4.96
C LEU A 135 -1.40 20.04 6.24
N GLY A 136 -1.88 18.81 6.12
CA GLY A 136 -2.16 17.94 7.24
C GLY A 136 -0.95 17.05 7.56
N ILE A 137 -0.45 17.11 8.78
CA ILE A 137 0.64 16.26 9.26
C ILE A 137 0.03 15.18 10.16
N PRO A 138 0.00 13.91 9.74
CA PRO A 138 -0.55 12.82 10.54
C PRO A 138 0.40 12.44 11.67
N ALA A 139 -0.13 11.77 12.69
CA ALA A 139 0.61 11.17 13.78
C ALA A 139 1.65 10.16 13.27
N TYR A 140 2.63 9.82 14.13
CA TYR A 140 3.74 8.96 13.69
C TYR A 140 3.27 7.56 13.29
N GLU A 141 2.44 6.92 14.12
CA GLU A 141 1.88 5.59 13.84
C GLU A 141 1.03 5.58 12.57
N ASP A 142 0.20 6.61 12.36
CA ASP A 142 -0.65 6.73 11.18
C ASP A 142 0.18 6.81 9.90
N ARG A 143 1.33 7.48 9.92
CA ARG A 143 2.26 7.50 8.79
C ARG A 143 2.80 6.10 8.46
N LEU A 144 3.08 5.28 9.47
CA LEU A 144 3.54 3.92 9.27
C LEU A 144 2.44 3.07 8.62
N VAL A 145 1.22 3.17 9.13
CA VAL A 145 0.06 2.44 8.61
C VAL A 145 -0.24 2.88 7.17
N GLN A 146 -0.35 4.19 6.91
CA GLN A 146 -0.56 4.74 5.57
C GLN A 146 0.53 4.27 4.59
N GLY A 147 1.80 4.28 5.02
CA GLY A 147 2.89 3.81 4.20
C GLY A 147 2.84 2.32 3.89
N ALA A 148 2.43 1.48 4.83
CA ALA A 148 2.27 0.04 4.61
C ALA A 148 1.07 -0.24 3.68
N MET A 149 -0.05 0.45 3.89
CA MET A 149 -1.21 0.36 3.01
C MET A 149 -0.90 0.83 1.59
N ALA A 150 -0.18 1.94 1.43
CA ALA A 150 0.23 2.43 0.11
C ALA A 150 1.06 1.40 -0.65
N ASN A 151 1.97 0.67 0.03
CA ASN A 151 2.71 -0.41 -0.63
C ASN A 151 1.78 -1.51 -1.13
N ALA A 152 0.85 -1.98 -0.30
CA ALA A 152 -0.10 -3.01 -0.68
C ALA A 152 -0.98 -2.56 -1.87
N LEU A 153 -1.44 -1.31 -1.86
CA LEU A 153 -2.24 -0.74 -2.95
C LEU A 153 -1.42 -0.58 -4.23
N ASN A 154 -0.15 -0.18 -4.15
CA ASN A 154 0.71 -0.11 -5.32
C ASN A 154 0.86 -1.47 -6.01
N GLU A 155 0.99 -2.56 -5.25
CA GLU A 155 1.05 -3.92 -5.83
C GLU A 155 -0.25 -4.32 -6.55
N VAL A 156 -1.39 -3.77 -6.13
CA VAL A 156 -2.69 -4.00 -6.78
C VAL A 156 -2.86 -3.16 -8.04
N TYR A 157 -2.51 -1.88 -7.95
CA TYR A 157 -2.87 -0.91 -8.99
C TYR A 157 -1.79 -0.69 -10.04
N GLU A 158 -0.51 -0.86 -9.69
CA GLU A 158 0.60 -0.62 -10.63
C GLU A 158 0.46 -1.43 -11.93
N PRO A 159 0.10 -2.72 -11.91
CA PRO A 159 -0.11 -3.50 -13.13
C PRO A 159 -1.34 -3.07 -13.95
N ARG A 160 -2.22 -2.25 -13.37
CA ARG A 160 -3.49 -1.83 -14.00
C ARG A 160 -3.45 -0.42 -14.56
N PHE A 161 -2.44 0.34 -14.21
CA PHE A 161 -2.31 1.70 -14.74
C PHE A 161 -1.99 1.69 -16.23
N LEU A 162 -2.63 2.60 -16.96
CA LEU A 162 -2.33 2.84 -18.35
C LEU A 162 -0.94 3.48 -18.51
N ASP A 163 -0.31 3.29 -19.65
CA ASP A 163 1.02 3.84 -19.91
C ASP A 163 1.06 5.38 -19.91
N CYS A 164 -0.06 6.03 -20.20
CA CYS A 164 -0.23 7.48 -20.11
C CYS A 164 -0.37 8.03 -18.69
N SER A 165 -0.41 7.17 -17.65
CA SER A 165 -0.48 7.59 -16.26
C SER A 165 0.92 7.73 -15.67
N TYR A 166 1.35 8.95 -15.35
CA TYR A 166 2.68 9.25 -14.82
C TYR A 166 2.70 9.70 -13.36
N GLY A 167 1.63 10.35 -12.91
CA GLY A 167 1.59 10.95 -11.58
C GLY A 167 1.63 9.92 -10.43
N PHE A 168 2.51 10.17 -9.45
CA PHE A 168 2.64 9.38 -8.22
C PHE A 168 2.98 7.89 -8.40
N ARG A 169 3.51 7.51 -9.56
CA ARG A 169 3.95 6.13 -9.83
C ARG A 169 5.46 5.98 -9.61
N PRO A 170 5.91 4.82 -9.10
CA PRO A 170 7.33 4.52 -8.96
C PRO A 170 8.04 4.52 -10.32
N GLY A 171 9.19 5.21 -10.40
CA GLY A 171 10.01 5.23 -11.62
C GLY A 171 9.43 6.01 -12.79
N ARG A 172 8.34 6.77 -12.59
CA ARG A 172 7.76 7.67 -13.60
C ARG A 172 7.68 9.10 -13.09
N SER A 173 7.97 10.05 -13.95
CA SER A 173 7.98 11.47 -13.62
C SER A 173 7.22 12.30 -14.65
N ALA A 174 6.96 13.56 -14.32
CA ALA A 174 6.36 14.49 -15.28
C ALA A 174 7.30 14.77 -16.49
N HIS A 175 8.60 14.55 -16.33
CA HIS A 175 9.58 14.74 -17.43
C HIS A 175 9.51 13.62 -18.47
N ASP A 176 8.94 12.46 -18.14
CA ASP A 176 8.80 11.33 -19.07
C ASP A 176 7.59 11.52 -20.02
N VAL A 177 6.85 12.63 -19.89
CA VAL A 177 5.67 12.96 -20.70
C VAL A 177 6.02 13.83 -21.91
N VAL A 178 7.20 14.45 -21.90
CA VAL A 178 7.64 15.45 -22.91
C VAL A 178 8.40 14.77 -24.04
#